data_3dff9ed969549674e18666782f8dd37d
#
_entry.id   3dff9ed969549674e18666782f8dd37d
#
_cell.length_a   1.000
_cell.length_b   1.000
_cell.length_c   1.000
_cell.angle_alpha   90.00
_cell.angle_beta   90.00
_cell.angle_gamma   90.00
#
_symmetry.space_group_name_H-M   'P 1'
#
loop_
_entity.id
_entity.type
_entity.pdbx_description
1 polymer ?
#
loop_
_entity_poly.entity_id
_entity_poly.type
_entity_poly.pdbx_seq_one_letter_code
_entity_poly.pdbx_strand_id
1 'polypeptide(L)'
;QGTDHLRLDKLTQLPINLPVQSTRFIGREAELAQIYQLLSNPDGRLITLVGPGGVGKTRLGVQVISQLQIMPADGVHYVPLVAHRNPATLHEPIAGALNLSFNNPGDQAAQIIEHIRHKHMVLLLDNFEHLLPGTPFLIELLEQVPGLRLILPSRERLNSSLETVCEVRGL
;
A
#
# COMPACT_ATOMS: atom_id res chain seq x y z
N GLN A 1 24.31 17.63 14.34
CA GLN A 1 24.72 17.25 12.96
C GLN A 1 24.20 15.90 12.49
N GLY A 2 23.54 15.10 13.35
CA GLY A 2 23.03 13.75 12.99
C GLY A 2 21.57 13.70 12.51
N THR A 3 20.80 14.77 12.66
CA THR A 3 19.35 14.76 12.37
C THR A 3 19.01 15.10 10.92
N ASP A 4 19.88 15.80 10.20
CA ASP A 4 19.60 16.21 8.83
C ASP A 4 19.81 15.08 7.82
N HIS A 5 20.76 14.17 8.06
CA HIS A 5 20.97 13.02 7.20
C HIS A 5 19.78 12.01 7.25
N LEU A 6 19.21 11.81 8.44
CA LEU A 6 18.05 10.94 8.62
C LEU A 6 16.78 11.50 7.96
N ARG A 7 16.67 12.84 7.86
CA ARG A 7 15.56 13.49 7.14
C ARG A 7 15.70 13.39 5.62
N LEU A 8 16.91 13.52 5.11
CA LEU A 8 17.20 13.40 3.68
C LEU A 8 16.98 11.97 3.20
N ASP A 9 17.39 10.96 3.99
CA ASP A 9 17.18 9.55 3.65
C ASP A 9 15.69 9.18 3.61
N LYS A 10 14.86 9.77 4.49
CA LYS A 10 13.41 9.59 4.46
C LYS A 10 12.77 10.20 3.22
N LEU A 11 13.24 11.37 2.78
CA LEU A 11 12.70 12.05 1.60
C LEU A 11 13.03 11.32 0.30
N THR A 12 14.18 10.64 0.24
CA THR A 12 14.57 9.86 -0.94
C THR A 12 13.84 8.52 -1.06
N GLN A 13 13.20 8.05 0.03
CA GLN A 13 12.47 6.79 0.05
C GLN A 13 10.95 6.96 -0.17
N LEU A 14 10.45 8.19 -0.23
CA LEU A 14 9.03 8.44 -0.51
C LEU A 14 8.71 8.19 -1.99
N PRO A 15 7.54 7.61 -2.31
CA PRO A 15 7.15 7.42 -3.70
C PRO A 15 7.00 8.77 -4.41
N ILE A 16 7.54 8.87 -5.63
CA ILE A 16 7.56 10.12 -6.43
C ILE A 16 6.14 10.51 -6.87
N ASN A 17 5.24 9.53 -7.04
CA ASN A 17 3.88 9.71 -7.53
C ASN A 17 2.83 9.85 -6.42
N LEU A 18 3.27 10.14 -5.19
CA LEU A 18 2.36 10.31 -4.06
C LEU A 18 1.41 11.48 -4.32
N PRO A 19 0.08 11.33 -4.09
CA PRO A 19 -0.88 12.42 -4.29
C PRO A 19 -0.54 13.64 -3.42
N VAL A 20 -0.61 14.83 -4.02
CA VAL A 20 -0.35 16.08 -3.29
C VAL A 20 -1.51 16.37 -2.35
N GLN A 21 -1.20 16.57 -1.07
CA GLN A 21 -2.16 16.98 -0.05
C GLN A 21 -2.18 18.50 0.03
N SER A 22 -3.17 19.12 -0.62
CA SER A 22 -3.28 20.59 -0.70
C SER A 22 -3.82 21.23 0.58
N THR A 23 -4.41 20.46 1.47
CA THR A 23 -4.98 20.93 2.74
C THR A 23 -4.32 20.23 3.92
N ARG A 24 -4.29 20.92 5.07
CA ARG A 24 -3.74 20.35 6.30
C ARG A 24 -4.53 19.11 6.72
N PHE A 25 -3.82 18.04 7.05
CA PHE A 25 -4.42 16.84 7.62
C PHE A 25 -4.75 17.10 9.09
N ILE A 26 -6.04 17.07 9.43
CA ILE A 26 -6.54 17.36 10.79
C ILE A 26 -7.43 16.20 11.23
N GLY A 27 -7.26 15.80 12.50
CA GLY A 27 -8.02 14.70 13.07
C GLY A 27 -7.42 13.34 12.73
N ARG A 28 -8.09 12.27 13.11
CA ARG A 28 -7.74 10.88 12.82
C ARG A 28 -6.47 10.39 13.52
N GLU A 29 -6.06 11.02 14.61
CA GLU A 29 -4.90 10.58 15.40
C GLU A 29 -5.09 9.16 15.92
N ALA A 30 -6.32 8.78 16.29
CA ALA A 30 -6.65 7.43 16.75
C ALA A 30 -6.49 6.40 15.63
N GLU A 31 -6.99 6.69 14.44
CA GLU A 31 -6.86 5.81 13.27
C GLU A 31 -5.39 5.67 12.84
N LEU A 32 -4.64 6.77 12.82
CA LEU A 32 -3.20 6.74 12.52
C LEU A 32 -2.46 5.85 13.52
N ALA A 33 -2.71 6.04 14.82
CA ALA A 33 -2.08 5.23 15.87
C ALA A 33 -2.39 3.75 15.72
N GLN A 34 -3.66 3.41 15.40
CA GLN A 34 -4.08 2.04 15.16
C GLN A 34 -3.34 1.42 13.97
N ILE A 35 -3.23 2.14 12.86
CA ILE A 35 -2.56 1.64 11.67
C ILE A 35 -1.07 1.45 11.91
N TYR A 36 -0.40 2.39 12.59
CA TYR A 36 1.02 2.25 12.93
C TYR A 36 1.25 1.06 13.85
N GLN A 37 0.35 0.81 14.80
CA GLN A 37 0.42 -0.35 15.67
C GLN A 37 0.29 -1.66 14.87
N LEU A 38 -0.64 -1.71 13.90
CA LEU A 38 -0.80 -2.87 13.01
C LEU A 38 0.43 -3.08 12.14
N LEU A 39 1.02 -2.02 11.61
CA LEU A 39 2.24 -2.12 10.80
C LEU A 39 3.45 -2.57 11.61
N SER A 40 3.44 -2.36 12.92
CA SER A 40 4.49 -2.85 13.82
C SER A 40 4.32 -4.33 14.17
N ASN A 41 3.12 -4.88 13.98
CA ASN A 41 2.81 -6.27 14.26
C ASN A 41 3.23 -7.15 13.07
N PRO A 42 3.98 -8.25 13.29
CA PRO A 42 4.34 -9.17 12.20
C PRO A 42 3.14 -9.73 11.43
N ASP A 43 1.97 -9.84 12.08
CA ASP A 43 0.75 -10.37 11.46
C ASP A 43 -0.07 -9.29 10.75
N GLY A 44 0.23 -8.01 10.95
CA GLY A 44 -0.48 -6.89 10.31
C GLY A 44 0.03 -6.60 8.91
N ARG A 45 -0.16 -7.53 7.97
CA ARG A 45 0.41 -7.46 6.63
C ARG A 45 -0.57 -7.02 5.55
N LEU A 46 -1.88 -7.16 5.79
CA LEU A 46 -2.94 -6.74 4.89
C LEU A 46 -3.93 -5.88 5.67
N ILE A 47 -3.88 -4.58 5.47
CA ILE A 47 -4.69 -3.61 6.19
C ILE A 47 -5.65 -2.96 5.20
N THR A 48 -6.95 -3.14 5.41
CA THR A 48 -7.99 -2.53 4.60
C THR A 48 -8.60 -1.35 5.34
N LEU A 49 -8.53 -0.16 4.74
CA LEU A 49 -9.17 1.05 5.26
C LEU A 49 -10.56 1.14 4.64
N VAL A 50 -11.59 0.73 5.41
CA VAL A 50 -12.95 0.60 4.90
C VAL A 50 -13.78 1.80 5.32
N GLY A 51 -14.52 2.37 4.38
CA GLY A 51 -15.41 3.48 4.64
C GLY A 51 -16.10 3.96 3.36
N PRO A 52 -17.15 4.80 3.50
CA PRO A 52 -17.85 5.33 2.34
C PRO A 52 -16.97 6.24 1.48
N GLY A 53 -17.39 6.49 0.24
CA GLY A 53 -16.71 7.42 -0.64
C GLY A 53 -16.64 8.83 -0.04
N GLY A 54 -15.52 9.52 -0.21
CA GLY A 54 -15.33 10.88 0.27
C GLY A 54 -15.02 11.02 1.77
N VAL A 55 -14.86 9.92 2.51
CA VAL A 55 -14.58 9.96 3.95
C VAL A 55 -13.11 10.25 4.27
N GLY A 56 -12.23 10.21 3.26
CA GLY A 56 -10.81 10.51 3.44
C GLY A 56 -9.90 9.30 3.61
N LYS A 57 -10.29 8.14 3.11
CA LYS A 57 -9.48 6.90 3.17
C LYS A 57 -8.13 7.05 2.47
N THR A 58 -8.14 7.61 1.27
CA THR A 58 -6.91 7.86 0.49
C THR A 58 -5.97 8.80 1.23
N ARG A 59 -6.49 9.90 1.77
CA ARG A 59 -5.70 10.84 2.55
C ARG A 59 -5.08 10.19 3.77
N LEU A 60 -5.85 9.35 4.47
CA LEU A 60 -5.36 8.61 5.63
C LEU A 60 -4.22 7.66 5.23
N GLY A 61 -4.40 6.88 4.16
CA GLY A 61 -3.36 5.99 3.66
C GLY A 61 -2.09 6.72 3.25
N VAL A 62 -2.23 7.83 2.53
CA VAL A 62 -1.09 8.68 2.13
C VAL A 62 -0.38 9.25 3.35
N GLN A 63 -1.14 9.71 4.35
CA GLN A 63 -0.57 10.23 5.59
C GLN A 63 0.23 9.17 6.33
N VAL A 64 -0.31 7.94 6.40
CA VAL A 64 0.39 6.80 7.02
C VAL A 64 1.75 6.56 6.38
N ILE A 65 1.80 6.39 5.06
CA ILE A 65 3.07 6.07 4.37
C ILE A 65 4.03 7.25 4.35
N SER A 66 3.53 8.49 4.43
CA SER A 66 4.36 9.70 4.48
C SER A 66 5.04 9.91 5.83
N GLN A 67 4.47 9.36 6.91
CA GLN A 67 4.93 9.60 8.27
C GLN A 67 5.45 8.35 8.98
N LEU A 68 5.76 7.28 8.25
CA LEU A 68 6.37 6.09 8.85
C LEU A 68 7.68 6.46 9.54
N GLN A 69 7.79 6.13 10.83
CA GLN A 69 9.02 6.41 11.59
C GLN A 69 10.16 5.49 11.18
N ILE A 70 9.83 4.24 10.86
CA ILE A 70 10.79 3.25 10.37
C ILE A 70 10.38 2.91 8.94
N MET A 71 11.20 3.34 7.98
CA MET A 71 10.98 3.03 6.57
C MET A 71 11.39 1.59 6.27
N PRO A 72 10.59 0.84 5.50
CA PRO A 72 11.02 -0.46 4.98
C PRO A 72 12.29 -0.30 4.13
N ALA A 73 13.14 -1.32 4.12
CA ALA A 73 14.41 -1.28 3.40
C ALA A 73 14.25 -0.97 1.90
N ASP A 74 13.16 -1.48 1.30
CA ASP A 74 12.86 -1.29 -0.13
C ASP A 74 11.75 -0.27 -0.36
N GLY A 75 11.46 0.55 0.63
CA GLY A 75 10.62 1.73 0.53
C GLY A 75 9.13 1.49 0.62
N VAL A 76 8.40 2.57 0.35
CA VAL A 76 6.95 2.59 0.25
C VAL A 76 6.56 3.01 -1.16
N HIS A 77 5.49 2.40 -1.71
CA HIS A 77 5.08 2.66 -3.08
C HIS A 77 3.58 2.88 -3.15
N TYR A 78 3.20 3.94 -3.86
CA TYR A 78 1.80 4.25 -4.12
C TYR A 78 1.38 3.65 -5.47
N VAL A 79 0.31 2.87 -5.46
CA VAL A 79 -0.23 2.21 -6.66
C VAL A 79 -1.63 2.74 -6.93
N PRO A 80 -1.80 3.73 -7.81
CA PRO A 80 -3.13 4.21 -8.19
C PRO A 80 -3.81 3.19 -9.10
N LEU A 81 -5.05 2.81 -8.77
CA LEU A 81 -5.80 1.77 -9.49
C LEU A 81 -7.06 2.31 -10.17
N VAL A 82 -7.35 3.61 -10.05
CA VAL A 82 -8.58 4.20 -10.60
C VAL A 82 -8.74 3.96 -12.09
N ALA A 83 -7.66 4.00 -12.86
CA ALA A 83 -7.67 3.82 -14.30
C ALA A 83 -7.55 2.35 -14.73
N HIS A 84 -7.21 1.44 -13.82
CA HIS A 84 -7.04 0.02 -14.13
C HIS A 84 -8.38 -0.70 -13.98
N ARG A 85 -8.83 -1.41 -15.03
CA ARG A 85 -10.16 -2.00 -15.09
C ARG A 85 -10.20 -3.52 -15.03
N ASN A 86 -9.08 -4.20 -15.29
CA ASN A 86 -9.04 -5.65 -15.39
C ASN A 86 -8.42 -6.28 -14.15
N PRO A 87 -9.22 -6.97 -13.30
CA PRO A 87 -8.68 -7.65 -12.11
C PRO A 87 -7.64 -8.73 -12.44
N ALA A 88 -7.74 -9.35 -13.61
CA ALA A 88 -6.82 -10.43 -14.02
C ALA A 88 -5.41 -9.90 -14.34
N THR A 89 -5.25 -8.61 -14.58
CA THR A 89 -3.96 -7.98 -14.89
C THR A 89 -3.52 -7.00 -13.82
N LEU A 90 -3.91 -7.24 -12.57
CA LEU A 90 -3.55 -6.39 -11.42
C LEU A 90 -2.03 -6.25 -11.25
N HIS A 91 -1.25 -7.23 -11.73
CA HIS A 91 0.21 -7.16 -11.73
C HIS A 91 0.76 -5.97 -12.54
N GLU A 92 0.05 -5.51 -13.57
CA GLU A 92 0.53 -4.41 -14.42
C GLU A 92 0.71 -3.08 -13.66
N PRO A 93 -0.30 -2.55 -12.95
CA PRO A 93 -0.10 -1.30 -12.21
C PRO A 93 0.89 -1.45 -11.06
N ILE A 94 0.99 -2.62 -10.45
CA ILE A 94 1.99 -2.88 -9.41
C ILE A 94 3.40 -2.82 -10.02
N ALA A 95 3.62 -3.48 -11.14
CA ALA A 95 4.90 -3.43 -11.86
C ALA A 95 5.27 -1.98 -12.24
N GLY A 96 4.28 -1.21 -12.72
CA GLY A 96 4.49 0.19 -13.05
C GLY A 96 4.94 1.03 -11.86
N ALA A 97 4.31 0.84 -10.70
CA ALA A 97 4.67 1.56 -9.48
C ALA A 97 6.06 1.18 -8.96
N LEU A 98 6.50 -0.06 -9.22
CA LEU A 98 7.84 -0.55 -8.83
C LEU A 98 8.90 -0.30 -9.89
N ASN A 99 8.56 0.37 -11.01
CA ASN A 99 9.44 0.60 -12.15
C ASN A 99 10.04 -0.69 -12.73
N LEU A 100 9.24 -1.75 -12.75
CA LEU A 100 9.63 -3.04 -13.33
C LEU A 100 9.19 -3.09 -14.78
N SER A 101 10.08 -3.54 -15.66
CA SER A 101 9.78 -3.86 -17.05
C SER A 101 10.15 -5.32 -17.31
N PHE A 102 9.31 -5.99 -18.09
CA PHE A 102 9.50 -7.40 -18.39
C PHE A 102 9.94 -7.56 -19.84
N ASN A 103 11.12 -8.15 -20.05
CA ASN A 103 11.66 -8.40 -21.38
C ASN A 103 11.25 -9.77 -21.93
N ASN A 104 10.69 -10.64 -21.10
CA ASN A 104 10.29 -11.98 -21.48
C ASN A 104 8.77 -12.10 -21.57
N PRO A 105 8.22 -12.61 -22.68
CA PRO A 105 6.83 -13.02 -22.72
C PRO A 105 6.67 -14.25 -21.83
N GLY A 106 5.99 -14.13 -20.74
CA GLY A 106 5.78 -15.20 -19.79
C GLY A 106 4.81 -14.75 -18.71
N ASP A 107 4.70 -15.50 -17.64
CA ASP A 107 3.87 -15.13 -16.51
C ASP A 107 4.47 -13.92 -15.79
N GLN A 108 3.96 -12.75 -16.12
CA GLN A 108 4.44 -11.47 -15.54
C GLN A 108 4.17 -11.39 -14.04
N ALA A 109 3.07 -11.97 -13.58
CA ALA A 109 2.76 -12.04 -12.14
C ALA A 109 3.85 -12.84 -11.40
N ALA A 110 4.26 -13.98 -11.93
CA ALA A 110 5.35 -14.77 -11.34
C ALA A 110 6.69 -14.02 -11.39
N GLN A 111 6.94 -13.26 -12.44
CA GLN A 111 8.17 -12.46 -12.55
C GLN A 111 8.22 -11.35 -11.50
N ILE A 112 7.08 -10.70 -11.19
CA ILE A 112 7.00 -9.71 -10.11
C ILE A 112 7.33 -10.37 -8.77
N ILE A 113 6.69 -11.49 -8.46
CA ILE A 113 6.91 -12.23 -7.21
C ILE A 113 8.39 -12.58 -7.05
N GLU A 114 9.02 -13.11 -8.09
CA GLU A 114 10.44 -13.45 -8.06
C GLU A 114 11.32 -12.23 -7.80
N HIS A 115 10.98 -11.09 -8.42
CA HIS A 115 11.75 -9.86 -8.26
C HIS A 115 11.66 -9.29 -6.84
N ILE A 116 10.50 -9.38 -6.17
CA ILE A 116 10.29 -8.77 -4.86
C ILE A 116 10.33 -9.76 -3.70
N ARG A 117 10.54 -11.04 -3.95
CA ARG A 117 10.43 -12.14 -2.97
C ARG A 117 11.17 -11.88 -1.67
N HIS A 118 12.35 -11.27 -1.73
CA HIS A 118 13.20 -11.02 -0.57
C HIS A 118 13.22 -9.55 -0.14
N LYS A 119 12.32 -8.75 -0.71
CA LYS A 119 12.25 -7.33 -0.39
C LYS A 119 11.32 -7.04 0.78
N HIS A 120 11.59 -5.93 1.45
CA HIS A 120 10.76 -5.40 2.54
C HIS A 120 10.18 -4.06 2.11
N MET A 121 8.87 -4.04 1.81
CA MET A 121 8.21 -2.86 1.28
C MET A 121 6.75 -2.77 1.73
N VAL A 122 6.20 -1.56 1.63
CA VAL A 122 4.79 -1.28 1.82
C VAL A 122 4.22 -0.77 0.50
N LEU A 123 3.10 -1.35 0.07
CA LEU A 123 2.33 -0.86 -1.08
C LEU A 123 1.01 -0.28 -0.60
N LEU A 124 0.69 0.92 -1.04
CA LEU A 124 -0.62 1.54 -0.87
C LEU A 124 -1.39 1.38 -2.18
N LEU A 125 -2.39 0.50 -2.18
CA LEU A 125 -3.21 0.20 -3.36
C LEU A 125 -4.51 1.00 -3.27
N ASP A 126 -4.61 2.08 -4.04
CA ASP A 126 -5.71 3.02 -3.95
C ASP A 126 -6.80 2.75 -4.97
N ASN A 127 -8.08 2.84 -4.56
CA ASN A 127 -9.26 2.57 -5.37
C ASN A 127 -9.35 1.10 -5.82
N PHE A 128 -9.24 0.17 -4.87
CA PHE A 128 -9.25 -1.26 -5.17
C PHE A 128 -10.65 -1.85 -5.35
N GLU A 129 -11.71 -1.20 -4.90
CA GLU A 129 -13.07 -1.75 -4.82
C GLU A 129 -13.62 -2.31 -6.14
N HIS A 130 -13.22 -1.75 -7.27
CA HIS A 130 -13.63 -2.28 -8.59
C HIS A 130 -12.75 -3.44 -9.09
N LEU A 131 -11.75 -3.82 -8.31
CA LEU A 131 -10.79 -4.89 -8.64
C LEU A 131 -10.85 -6.04 -7.62
N LEU A 132 -11.92 -6.13 -6.82
CA LEU A 132 -12.07 -7.17 -5.78
C LEU A 132 -11.81 -8.60 -6.31
N PRO A 133 -12.21 -8.98 -7.54
CA PRO A 133 -11.85 -10.29 -8.08
C PRO A 133 -10.34 -10.53 -8.22
N GLY A 134 -9.52 -9.50 -8.13
CA GLY A 134 -8.06 -9.60 -8.10
C GLY A 134 -7.47 -9.92 -6.73
N THR A 135 -8.29 -10.02 -5.69
CA THR A 135 -7.84 -10.34 -4.32
C THR A 135 -6.96 -11.59 -4.24
N PRO A 136 -7.24 -12.71 -4.94
CA PRO A 136 -6.37 -13.88 -4.88
C PRO A 136 -4.92 -13.59 -5.25
N PHE A 137 -4.67 -12.68 -6.19
CA PHE A 137 -3.30 -12.27 -6.53
C PHE A 137 -2.62 -11.55 -5.37
N LEU A 138 -3.33 -10.68 -4.65
CA LEU A 138 -2.77 -10.00 -3.46
C LEU A 138 -2.41 -11.01 -2.36
N ILE A 139 -3.25 -12.02 -2.17
CA ILE A 139 -2.98 -13.07 -1.19
C ILE A 139 -1.74 -13.87 -1.59
N GLU A 140 -1.62 -14.22 -2.87
CA GLU A 140 -0.43 -14.90 -3.40
C GLU A 140 0.83 -14.06 -3.17
N LEU A 141 0.79 -12.76 -3.42
CA LEU A 141 1.90 -11.85 -3.12
C LEU A 141 2.30 -11.91 -1.65
N LEU A 142 1.34 -11.86 -0.75
CA LEU A 142 1.60 -11.91 0.69
C LEU A 142 2.18 -13.25 1.13
N GLU A 143 1.71 -14.35 0.54
CA GLU A 143 2.21 -15.70 0.83
C GLU A 143 3.64 -15.90 0.34
N GLN A 144 3.97 -15.37 -0.82
CA GLN A 144 5.27 -15.56 -1.47
C GLN A 144 6.33 -14.52 -1.05
N VAL A 145 5.90 -13.37 -0.54
CA VAL A 145 6.78 -12.26 -0.18
C VAL A 145 6.62 -11.91 1.30
N PRO A 146 7.38 -12.54 2.19
CA PRO A 146 7.21 -12.34 3.64
C PRO A 146 7.42 -10.90 4.12
N GLY A 147 8.23 -10.11 3.42
CA GLY A 147 8.51 -8.71 3.77
C GLY A 147 7.54 -7.69 3.21
N LEU A 148 6.48 -8.13 2.51
CA LEU A 148 5.49 -7.25 1.90
C LEU A 148 4.36 -6.92 2.86
N ARG A 149 3.94 -5.66 2.88
CA ARG A 149 2.75 -5.18 3.56
C ARG A 149 1.90 -4.39 2.59
N LEU A 150 0.58 -4.57 2.67
CA LEU A 150 -0.39 -3.91 1.81
C LEU A 150 -1.34 -3.06 2.65
N ILE A 151 -1.57 -1.83 2.19
CA ILE A 151 -2.60 -0.94 2.74
C ILE A 151 -3.57 -0.63 1.61
N LEU A 152 -4.86 -0.92 1.81
CA LEU A 152 -5.89 -0.77 0.79
C LEU A 152 -7.03 0.11 1.28
N PRO A 153 -7.09 1.38 0.86
CA PRO A 153 -8.32 2.14 0.94
C PRO A 153 -9.38 1.51 0.04
N SER A 154 -10.53 1.15 0.60
CA SER A 154 -11.59 0.48 -0.13
C SER A 154 -12.96 0.76 0.49
N ARG A 155 -14.01 0.76 -0.32
CA ARG A 155 -15.39 0.85 0.19
C ARG A 155 -15.84 -0.46 0.83
N GLU A 156 -15.24 -1.57 0.42
CA GLU A 156 -15.63 -2.93 0.82
C GLU A 156 -14.45 -3.70 1.36
N ARG A 157 -14.74 -4.65 2.26
CA ARG A 157 -13.76 -5.61 2.76
C ARG A 157 -13.36 -6.59 1.67
N LEU A 158 -12.15 -7.13 1.75
CA LEU A 158 -11.70 -8.18 0.85
C LEU A 158 -12.23 -9.56 1.26
N ASN A 159 -12.66 -9.73 2.50
CA ASN A 159 -13.13 -10.99 3.10
C ASN A 159 -12.05 -12.08 3.07
N SER A 160 -10.82 -11.71 3.35
CA SER A 160 -9.69 -12.62 3.50
C SER A 160 -9.36 -12.85 4.97
N SER A 161 -8.92 -14.05 5.32
CA SER A 161 -8.43 -14.37 6.66
C SER A 161 -7.17 -13.59 7.04
N LEU A 162 -6.41 -13.10 6.05
CA LEU A 162 -5.22 -12.28 6.28
C LEU A 162 -5.54 -10.80 6.52
N GLU A 163 -6.77 -10.39 6.26
CA GLU A 163 -7.17 -8.99 6.31
C GLU A 163 -7.39 -8.52 7.75
N THR A 164 -6.81 -7.37 8.09
CA THR A 164 -7.20 -6.58 9.25
C THR A 164 -7.93 -5.33 8.77
N VAL A 165 -9.16 -5.15 9.23
CA VAL A 165 -10.01 -4.03 8.80
C VAL A 165 -9.89 -2.88 9.77
N CYS A 166 -9.60 -1.68 9.24
CA CYS A 166 -9.70 -0.41 9.95
C CYS A 166 -10.90 0.35 9.38
N GLU A 167 -11.92 0.56 10.18
CA GLU A 167 -13.07 1.36 9.76
C GLU A 167 -12.74 2.84 9.82
N VAL A 168 -12.96 3.54 8.71
CA VAL A 168 -12.76 4.98 8.59
C VAL A 168 -14.13 5.65 8.56
N ARG A 169 -14.44 6.40 9.60
CA ARG A 169 -15.73 7.07 9.75
C ARG A 169 -15.61 8.55 9.41
N GLY A 170 -16.76 9.20 9.14
CA GLY A 170 -16.81 10.64 8.99
C GLY A 170 -16.34 11.37 10.25
N LEU A 171 -15.71 12.50 10.04
CA LEU A 171 -15.29 13.39 11.15
C LEU A 171 -16.47 14.13 11.75
#